data_18845967117a319f3cd3db69664dcd24
#
_entry.id   18845967117a319f3cd3db69664dcd24
#
_cell.length_a   1.000
_cell.length_b   1.000
_cell.length_c   1.000
_cell.angle_alpha   90.00
_cell.angle_beta   90.00
_cell.angle_gamma   90.00
#
_symmetry.space_group_name_H-M   'P 1'
#
loop_
_entity.id
_entity.type
_entity.pdbx_description
1 polymer ?
#
loop_
_entity_poly.entity_id
_entity_poly.type
_entity_poly.pdbx_seq_one_letter_code
_entity_poly.pdbx_strand_id
1 'polypeptide(L)'
;MPPTVRFTRDAVLHAACQLMRREGMEALNARAIAKELGGSTQPILRLFTNREDLHRELILYVARQFQAHAEADMAQSDSPYIQLCTTYLLYGRDEPELFKLLFMRDRVSEGQYSDQTNFDLVFNIIKKETPLDDETAMRFFERTWLFVHGLAVCIATKYIPCQDERYLISMVKEAYNAAVKMMNLEGVLKLQEI
;
A
#
# COMPACT_ATOMS: atom_id res chain seq x y z
N MET A 1 35.92 20.78 17.05
CA MET A 1 35.27 19.57 16.49
C MET A 1 34.04 20.02 15.71
N PRO A 2 33.87 19.62 14.45
CA PRO A 2 32.63 19.91 13.76
C PRO A 2 31.47 19.22 14.49
N PRO A 3 30.27 19.82 14.53
CA PRO A 3 29.14 19.24 15.21
C PRO A 3 28.78 17.89 14.56
N THR A 4 28.67 16.85 15.38
CA THR A 4 28.24 15.53 14.92
C THR A 4 26.80 15.65 14.44
N VAL A 5 26.59 15.50 13.14
CA VAL A 5 25.24 15.50 12.55
C VAL A 5 24.46 14.36 13.21
N ARG A 6 23.44 14.71 13.97
CA ARG A 6 22.51 13.76 14.58
C ARG A 6 21.33 13.55 13.62
N PHE A 7 21.26 12.40 12.99
CA PHE A 7 20.08 12.02 12.23
C PHE A 7 18.98 11.59 13.19
N THR A 8 17.73 11.96 12.86
CA THR A 8 16.54 11.38 13.52
C THR A 8 16.13 10.08 12.82
N ARG A 9 15.37 9.23 13.51
CA ARG A 9 14.79 8.03 12.88
C ARG A 9 13.99 8.39 11.63
N ASP A 10 13.14 9.40 11.70
CA ASP A 10 12.32 9.84 10.58
C ASP A 10 13.16 10.34 9.39
N ALA A 11 14.24 11.07 9.64
CA ALA A 11 15.14 11.49 8.57
C ALA A 11 15.80 10.30 7.86
N VAL A 12 16.20 9.26 8.62
CA VAL A 12 16.77 8.04 8.05
C VAL A 12 15.73 7.26 7.26
N LEU A 13 14.52 7.10 7.79
CA LEU A 13 13.42 6.39 7.11
C LEU A 13 12.96 7.14 5.85
N HIS A 14 12.92 8.47 5.91
CA HIS A 14 12.63 9.29 4.72
C HIS A 14 13.69 9.09 3.63
N ALA A 15 14.98 9.18 3.98
CA ALA A 15 16.07 8.97 3.03
C ALA A 15 16.08 7.54 2.46
N ALA A 16 15.80 6.54 3.30
CA ALA A 16 15.65 5.15 2.87
C ALA A 16 14.51 5.00 1.87
N CYS A 17 13.36 5.64 2.13
CA CYS A 17 12.20 5.66 1.24
C CYS A 17 12.53 6.30 -0.12
N GLN A 18 13.23 7.45 -0.13
CA GLN A 18 13.66 8.11 -1.37
C GLN A 18 14.64 7.26 -2.18
N LEU A 19 15.61 6.64 -1.50
CA LEU A 19 16.57 5.72 -2.12
C LEU A 19 15.85 4.53 -2.76
N MET A 20 14.90 3.95 -2.04
CA MET A 20 14.13 2.82 -2.51
C MET A 20 13.26 3.15 -3.74
N ARG A 21 12.61 4.32 -3.76
CA ARG A 21 11.86 4.81 -4.94
C ARG A 21 12.72 4.85 -6.20
N ARG A 22 13.96 5.27 -6.05
CA ARG A 22 14.91 5.51 -7.15
C ARG A 22 15.61 4.26 -7.61
N GLU A 23 16.04 3.42 -6.68
CA GLU A 23 17.00 2.35 -6.91
C GLU A 23 16.50 0.95 -6.48
N GLY A 24 15.32 0.89 -5.85
CA GLY A 24 14.73 -0.36 -5.37
C GLY A 24 15.34 -0.90 -4.07
N MET A 25 14.81 -2.04 -3.62
CA MET A 25 15.19 -2.67 -2.34
C MET A 25 16.66 -3.10 -2.29
N GLU A 26 17.23 -3.52 -3.41
CA GLU A 26 18.62 -4.03 -3.47
C GLU A 26 19.65 -2.96 -3.12
N ALA A 27 19.34 -1.69 -3.41
CA ALA A 27 20.20 -0.57 -3.07
C ALA A 27 20.15 -0.17 -1.59
N LEU A 28 19.17 -0.69 -0.83
CA LEU A 28 18.92 -0.26 0.56
C LEU A 28 19.98 -0.83 1.52
N ASN A 29 20.90 0.02 1.93
CA ASN A 29 21.90 -0.28 2.94
C ASN A 29 22.36 0.99 3.69
N ALA A 30 22.96 0.81 4.86
CA ALA A 30 23.35 1.94 5.72
C ALA A 30 24.34 2.93 5.05
N ARG A 31 25.17 2.46 4.13
CA ARG A 31 26.14 3.35 3.42
C ARG A 31 25.42 4.23 2.40
N ALA A 32 24.49 3.66 1.64
CA ALA A 32 23.71 4.39 0.66
C ALA A 32 22.81 5.44 1.35
N ILE A 33 22.16 5.08 2.46
CA ILE A 33 21.34 6.01 3.24
C ILE A 33 22.21 7.11 3.84
N ALA A 34 23.40 6.78 4.39
CA ALA A 34 24.33 7.77 4.93
C ALA A 34 24.81 8.75 3.85
N LYS A 35 25.05 8.27 2.63
CA LYS A 35 25.41 9.11 1.48
C LYS A 35 24.27 10.06 1.12
N GLU A 36 23.03 9.59 1.11
CA GLU A 36 21.83 10.40 0.86
C GLU A 36 21.68 11.52 1.89
N LEU A 37 22.00 11.22 3.16
CA LEU A 37 21.94 12.18 4.27
C LEU A 37 23.20 13.07 4.39
N GLY A 38 24.21 12.90 3.54
CA GLY A 38 25.45 13.66 3.58
C GLY A 38 26.29 13.40 4.83
N GLY A 39 26.24 12.19 5.40
CA GLY A 39 26.91 11.86 6.66
C GLY A 39 27.56 10.48 6.69
N SER A 40 27.88 10.01 7.91
CA SER A 40 28.47 8.70 8.14
C SER A 40 27.41 7.65 8.53
N THR A 41 27.78 6.36 8.45
CA THR A 41 26.89 5.25 8.84
C THR A 41 26.67 5.12 10.34
N GLN A 42 27.58 5.68 11.17
CA GLN A 42 27.55 5.47 12.61
C GLN A 42 26.25 5.94 13.30
N PRO A 43 25.66 7.10 12.95
CA PRO A 43 24.36 7.49 13.50
C PRO A 43 23.24 6.52 13.15
N ILE A 44 23.24 5.97 11.92
CA ILE A 44 22.22 5.02 11.46
C ILE A 44 22.31 3.72 12.26
N LEU A 45 23.53 3.17 12.43
CA LEU A 45 23.79 1.95 13.21
C LEU A 45 23.48 2.10 14.72
N ARG A 46 23.38 3.33 15.22
CA ARG A 46 22.92 3.59 16.60
C ARG A 46 21.39 3.67 16.71
N LEU A 47 20.72 4.06 15.64
CA LEU A 47 19.28 4.21 15.60
C LEU A 47 18.56 2.87 15.33
N PHE A 48 19.18 1.98 14.56
CA PHE A 48 18.61 0.69 14.17
C PHE A 48 19.56 -0.42 14.59
N THR A 49 19.03 -1.41 15.29
CA THR A 49 19.82 -2.51 15.88
C THR A 49 20.52 -3.36 14.82
N ASN A 50 19.85 -3.58 13.71
CA ASN A 50 20.33 -4.35 12.57
C ASN A 50 19.56 -3.95 11.28
N ARG A 51 19.83 -4.66 10.18
CA ARG A 51 19.18 -4.42 8.88
C ARG A 51 17.68 -4.76 8.94
N GLU A 52 17.33 -5.81 9.63
CA GLU A 52 15.94 -6.28 9.79
C GLU A 52 15.10 -5.27 10.56
N ASP A 53 15.68 -4.63 11.58
CA ASP A 53 15.06 -3.57 12.36
C ASP A 53 14.77 -2.34 11.48
N LEU A 54 15.75 -1.88 10.72
CA LEU A 54 15.58 -0.79 9.75
C LEU A 54 14.49 -1.15 8.71
N HIS A 55 14.50 -2.36 8.19
CA HIS A 55 13.54 -2.82 7.19
C HIS A 55 12.12 -2.84 7.75
N ARG A 56 11.93 -3.39 8.96
CA ARG A 56 10.63 -3.40 9.64
C ARG A 56 10.10 -1.98 9.87
N GLU A 57 10.95 -1.08 10.38
CA GLU A 57 10.58 0.32 10.62
C GLU A 57 10.25 1.05 9.31
N LEU A 58 10.94 0.73 8.22
CA LEU A 58 10.66 1.29 6.90
C LEU A 58 9.29 0.82 6.38
N ILE A 59 8.95 -0.46 6.53
CA ILE A 59 7.63 -0.98 6.19
C ILE A 59 6.54 -0.21 6.93
N LEU A 60 6.69 -0.05 8.25
CA LEU A 60 5.72 0.69 9.08
C LEU A 60 5.64 2.18 8.69
N TYR A 61 6.77 2.79 8.34
CA TYR A 61 6.82 4.18 7.89
C TYR A 61 6.07 4.36 6.56
N VAL A 62 6.33 3.50 5.58
CA VAL A 62 5.67 3.54 4.27
C VAL A 62 4.18 3.17 4.38
N ALA A 63 3.83 2.19 5.21
CA ALA A 63 2.44 1.81 5.45
C ALA A 63 1.61 2.97 6.01
N ARG A 64 2.14 3.72 6.99
CA ARG A 64 1.47 4.92 7.52
C ARG A 64 1.27 6.00 6.46
N GLN A 65 2.24 6.19 5.56
CA GLN A 65 2.10 7.16 4.46
C GLN A 65 1.01 6.73 3.47
N PHE A 66 1.01 5.46 3.08
CA PHE A 66 -0.02 4.91 2.20
C PHE A 66 -1.42 5.04 2.83
N GLN A 67 -1.56 4.67 4.11
CA GLN A 67 -2.83 4.77 4.82
C GLN A 67 -3.34 6.22 4.88
N ALA A 68 -2.50 7.17 5.25
CA ALA A 68 -2.88 8.58 5.31
C ALA A 68 -3.30 9.12 3.93
N HIS A 69 -2.62 8.69 2.86
CA HIS A 69 -2.99 9.05 1.49
C HIS A 69 -4.35 8.45 1.10
N ALA A 70 -4.56 7.16 1.35
CA ALA A 70 -5.81 6.48 1.06
C ALA A 70 -7.00 7.07 1.84
N GLU A 71 -6.80 7.40 3.12
CA GLU A 71 -7.82 8.06 3.95
C GLU A 71 -8.20 9.46 3.40
N ALA A 72 -7.21 10.23 2.94
CA ALA A 72 -7.45 11.54 2.34
C ALA A 72 -8.25 11.44 1.03
N ASP A 73 -7.93 10.47 0.16
CA ASP A 73 -8.63 10.23 -1.09
C ASP A 73 -10.08 9.78 -0.84
N MET A 74 -10.26 8.83 0.07
CA MET A 74 -11.59 8.32 0.44
C MET A 74 -12.49 9.41 1.01
N ALA A 75 -11.94 10.33 1.80
CA ALA A 75 -12.71 11.42 2.42
C ALA A 75 -13.31 12.39 1.39
N GLN A 76 -12.83 12.39 0.15
CA GLN A 76 -13.28 13.24 -0.95
C GLN A 76 -14.19 12.49 -1.94
N SER A 77 -14.51 11.23 -1.68
CA SER A 77 -15.24 10.36 -2.62
C SER A 77 -16.62 9.99 -2.10
N ASP A 78 -17.60 9.98 -3.01
CA ASP A 78 -18.95 9.45 -2.75
C ASP A 78 -18.98 7.90 -2.69
N SER A 79 -17.88 7.26 -3.10
CA SER A 79 -17.71 5.80 -3.09
C SER A 79 -16.34 5.42 -2.49
N PRO A 80 -16.14 5.54 -1.16
CA PRO A 80 -14.87 5.31 -0.49
C PRO A 80 -14.23 3.96 -0.81
N TYR A 81 -15.00 2.88 -0.97
CA TYR A 81 -14.48 1.57 -1.34
C TYR A 81 -13.87 1.54 -2.76
N ILE A 82 -14.57 2.09 -3.75
CA ILE A 82 -14.07 2.23 -5.13
C ILE A 82 -12.82 3.12 -5.14
N GLN A 83 -12.85 4.21 -4.38
CA GLN A 83 -11.71 5.11 -4.27
C GLN A 83 -10.49 4.42 -3.68
N LEU A 84 -10.65 3.67 -2.58
CA LEU A 84 -9.55 2.91 -1.98
C LEU A 84 -8.93 1.92 -2.97
N CYS A 85 -9.76 1.17 -3.70
CA CYS A 85 -9.29 0.25 -4.73
C CYS A 85 -8.53 0.99 -5.84
N THR A 86 -9.02 2.17 -6.26
CA THR A 86 -8.35 3.02 -7.26
C THR A 86 -7.02 3.53 -6.75
N THR A 87 -6.99 4.12 -5.54
CA THR A 87 -5.75 4.58 -4.88
C THR A 87 -4.72 3.46 -4.78
N TYR A 88 -5.15 2.24 -4.48
CA TYR A 88 -4.28 1.07 -4.42
C TYR A 88 -3.64 0.74 -5.78
N LEU A 89 -4.41 0.80 -6.89
CA LEU A 89 -3.88 0.60 -8.23
C LEU A 89 -2.92 1.72 -8.65
N LEU A 90 -3.29 2.98 -8.36
CA LEU A 90 -2.45 4.15 -8.64
C LEU A 90 -1.14 4.08 -7.85
N TYR A 91 -1.17 3.62 -6.61
CA TYR A 91 0.04 3.42 -5.83
C TYR A 91 0.97 2.37 -6.45
N GLY A 92 0.43 1.27 -6.99
CA GLY A 92 1.21 0.28 -7.74
C GLY A 92 1.84 0.86 -9.02
N ARG A 93 1.17 1.81 -9.68
CA ARG A 93 1.65 2.51 -10.87
C ARG A 93 2.74 3.54 -10.54
N ASP A 94 2.47 4.39 -9.57
CA ASP A 94 3.24 5.61 -9.32
C ASP A 94 4.39 5.38 -8.33
N GLU A 95 4.25 4.39 -7.43
CA GLU A 95 5.21 4.02 -6.39
C GLU A 95 5.53 2.51 -6.41
N PRO A 96 5.95 1.94 -7.57
CA PRO A 96 6.03 0.47 -7.72
C PRO A 96 6.98 -0.20 -6.72
N GLU A 97 8.09 0.44 -6.36
CA GLU A 97 9.04 -0.15 -5.40
C GLU A 97 8.49 -0.13 -3.96
N LEU A 98 7.76 0.91 -3.59
CA LEU A 98 7.08 0.98 -2.28
C LEU A 98 5.87 0.04 -2.24
N PHE A 99 5.16 -0.12 -3.36
CA PHE A 99 4.10 -1.11 -3.49
C PHE A 99 4.63 -2.53 -3.28
N LYS A 100 5.74 -2.89 -3.91
CA LYS A 100 6.40 -4.19 -3.72
C LYS A 100 6.81 -4.40 -2.27
N LEU A 101 7.39 -3.38 -1.62
CA LEU A 101 7.73 -3.42 -0.19
C LEU A 101 6.52 -3.74 0.68
N LEU A 102 5.39 -3.10 0.45
CA LEU A 102 4.21 -3.27 1.29
C LEU A 102 3.45 -4.57 0.98
N PHE A 103 3.26 -4.90 -0.29
CA PHE A 103 2.23 -5.85 -0.71
C PHE A 103 2.76 -7.11 -1.40
N MET A 104 4.05 -7.16 -1.77
CA MET A 104 4.64 -8.30 -2.49
C MET A 104 5.78 -8.98 -1.73
N ARG A 105 5.94 -8.68 -0.44
CA ARG A 105 6.96 -9.31 0.41
C ARG A 105 6.50 -10.65 0.98
N ASP A 106 7.44 -11.50 1.34
CA ASP A 106 7.17 -12.69 2.15
C ASP A 106 6.78 -12.26 3.58
N ARG A 107 5.61 -12.69 4.03
CA ARG A 107 5.03 -12.35 5.34
C ARG A 107 5.12 -13.49 6.37
N VAL A 108 5.63 -14.65 5.98
CA VAL A 108 5.70 -15.83 6.86
C VAL A 108 6.49 -15.53 8.13
N SER A 109 7.54 -14.72 8.03
CA SER A 109 8.38 -14.32 9.17
C SER A 109 7.80 -13.18 10.02
N GLU A 110 6.75 -12.50 9.57
CA GLU A 110 6.19 -11.32 10.23
C GLU A 110 5.20 -11.68 11.37
N GLY A 111 4.76 -12.93 11.44
CA GLY A 111 3.79 -13.39 12.45
C GLY A 111 2.45 -12.68 12.35
N GLN A 112 1.74 -12.52 13.48
CA GLN A 112 0.44 -11.86 13.53
C GLN A 112 0.47 -10.33 13.31
N TYR A 113 1.65 -9.73 13.13
CA TYR A 113 1.78 -8.28 12.86
C TYR A 113 1.50 -7.91 11.40
N SER A 114 1.24 -8.90 10.54
CA SER A 114 0.99 -8.65 9.14
C SER A 114 -0.42 -8.14 8.91
N ASP A 115 -0.53 -6.90 8.47
CA ASP A 115 -1.65 -6.31 7.70
C ASP A 115 -3.06 -6.30 8.31
N GLN A 116 -3.23 -6.68 9.58
CA GLN A 116 -4.54 -6.64 10.22
C GLN A 116 -5.14 -5.22 10.15
N THR A 117 -4.30 -4.20 10.26
CA THR A 117 -4.73 -2.79 10.20
C THR A 117 -5.30 -2.42 8.82
N ASN A 118 -4.68 -2.86 7.73
CA ASN A 118 -5.19 -2.58 6.38
C ASN A 118 -6.44 -3.41 6.07
N PHE A 119 -6.46 -4.66 6.51
CA PHE A 119 -7.63 -5.52 6.41
C PHE A 119 -8.83 -4.93 7.16
N ASP A 120 -8.63 -4.55 8.43
CA ASP A 120 -9.67 -3.95 9.27
C ASP A 120 -10.19 -2.65 8.67
N LEU A 121 -9.30 -1.82 8.09
CA LEU A 121 -9.71 -0.59 7.40
C LEU A 121 -10.67 -0.89 6.25
N VAL A 122 -10.28 -1.79 5.34
CA VAL A 122 -11.08 -2.14 4.16
C VAL A 122 -12.39 -2.78 4.56
N PHE A 123 -12.35 -3.73 5.50
CA PHE A 123 -13.54 -4.42 5.99
C PHE A 123 -14.52 -3.46 6.65
N ASN A 124 -14.04 -2.53 7.47
CA ASN A 124 -14.87 -1.50 8.11
C ASN A 124 -15.51 -0.56 7.08
N ILE A 125 -14.83 -0.25 5.98
CA ILE A 125 -15.40 0.54 4.89
C ILE A 125 -16.57 -0.21 4.24
N ILE A 126 -16.38 -1.48 3.87
CA ILE A 126 -17.44 -2.31 3.29
C ILE A 126 -18.64 -2.37 4.25
N LYS A 127 -18.41 -2.63 5.53
CA LYS A 127 -19.47 -2.69 6.54
C LYS A 127 -20.21 -1.37 6.72
N LYS A 128 -19.53 -0.25 6.56
CA LYS A 128 -20.13 1.09 6.65
C LYS A 128 -20.95 1.45 5.41
N GLU A 129 -20.48 1.04 4.22
CA GLU A 129 -21.11 1.38 2.95
C GLU A 129 -22.20 0.39 2.53
N THR A 130 -22.25 -0.79 3.14
CA THR A 130 -23.15 -1.87 2.73
C THR A 130 -23.90 -2.46 3.92
N PRO A 131 -25.14 -2.94 3.72
CA PRO A 131 -25.90 -3.64 4.75
C PRO A 131 -25.55 -5.16 4.81
N LEU A 132 -24.39 -5.57 4.32
CA LEU A 132 -23.98 -6.97 4.30
C LEU A 132 -23.65 -7.48 5.71
N ASP A 133 -23.98 -8.74 6.00
CA ASP A 133 -23.44 -9.44 7.16
C ASP A 133 -21.93 -9.69 7.02
N ASP A 134 -21.26 -10.09 8.10
CA ASP A 134 -19.81 -10.21 8.14
C ASP A 134 -19.28 -11.28 7.17
N GLU A 135 -19.97 -12.41 7.03
CA GLU A 135 -19.55 -13.47 6.13
C GLU A 135 -19.68 -13.03 4.66
N THR A 136 -20.78 -12.40 4.31
CA THR A 136 -21.02 -11.90 2.95
C THR A 136 -20.07 -10.75 2.61
N ALA A 137 -19.82 -9.83 3.55
CA ALA A 137 -18.87 -8.74 3.40
C ALA A 137 -17.44 -9.27 3.18
N MET A 138 -17.03 -10.30 3.93
CA MET A 138 -15.73 -10.96 3.76
C MET A 138 -15.60 -11.57 2.37
N ARG A 139 -16.60 -12.34 1.93
CA ARG A 139 -16.59 -12.96 0.60
C ARG A 139 -16.60 -11.93 -0.53
N PHE A 140 -17.28 -10.81 -0.34
CA PHE A 140 -17.27 -9.69 -1.29
C PHE A 140 -15.89 -9.05 -1.36
N PHE A 141 -15.28 -8.75 -0.19
CA PHE A 141 -13.92 -8.25 -0.09
C PHE A 141 -12.91 -9.16 -0.81
N GLU A 142 -12.89 -10.45 -0.48
CA GLU A 142 -11.93 -11.40 -1.07
C GLU A 142 -11.98 -11.40 -2.61
N ARG A 143 -13.19 -11.37 -3.20
CA ARG A 143 -13.36 -11.39 -4.66
C ARG A 143 -12.86 -10.13 -5.33
N THR A 144 -13.24 -9.00 -4.79
CA THR A 144 -12.82 -7.69 -5.33
C THR A 144 -11.34 -7.44 -5.10
N TRP A 145 -10.84 -7.78 -3.91
CA TRP A 145 -9.44 -7.60 -3.57
C TRP A 145 -8.50 -8.46 -4.42
N LEU A 146 -8.82 -9.74 -4.63
CA LEU A 146 -7.99 -10.63 -5.46
C LEU A 146 -7.82 -10.09 -6.89
N PHE A 147 -8.90 -9.54 -7.47
CA PHE A 147 -8.82 -8.91 -8.78
C PHE A 147 -7.96 -7.64 -8.76
N VAL A 148 -8.25 -6.73 -7.83
CA VAL A 148 -7.55 -5.43 -7.70
C VAL A 148 -6.07 -5.65 -7.39
N HIS A 149 -5.75 -6.58 -6.47
CA HIS A 149 -4.38 -6.93 -6.13
C HIS A 149 -3.63 -7.53 -7.33
N GLY A 150 -4.24 -8.47 -8.03
CA GLY A 150 -3.64 -9.06 -9.24
C GLY A 150 -3.33 -8.01 -10.31
N LEU A 151 -4.26 -7.09 -10.57
CA LEU A 151 -4.05 -5.98 -11.50
C LEU A 151 -2.93 -5.03 -11.01
N ALA A 152 -2.92 -4.67 -9.72
CA ALA A 152 -1.89 -3.82 -9.14
C ALA A 152 -0.49 -4.45 -9.24
N VAL A 153 -0.37 -5.76 -9.01
CA VAL A 153 0.88 -6.51 -9.18
C VAL A 153 1.34 -6.46 -10.64
N CYS A 154 0.44 -6.68 -11.60
CA CYS A 154 0.76 -6.60 -13.03
C CYS A 154 1.25 -5.21 -13.44
N ILE A 155 0.67 -4.15 -12.86
CA ILE A 155 1.08 -2.76 -13.09
C ILE A 155 2.45 -2.49 -12.46
N ALA A 156 2.62 -2.81 -11.16
CA ALA A 156 3.85 -2.55 -10.41
C ALA A 156 5.07 -3.32 -10.96
N THR A 157 4.83 -4.49 -11.57
CA THR A 157 5.88 -5.30 -12.23
C THR A 157 6.06 -4.94 -13.71
N LYS A 158 5.30 -3.97 -14.24
CA LYS A 158 5.32 -3.57 -15.66
C LYS A 158 4.95 -4.70 -16.63
N TYR A 159 4.24 -5.73 -16.14
CA TYR A 159 3.69 -6.79 -16.98
C TYR A 159 2.59 -6.25 -17.91
N ILE A 160 1.75 -5.35 -17.38
CA ILE A 160 0.79 -4.56 -18.14
C ILE A 160 1.36 -3.15 -18.29
N PRO A 161 1.37 -2.56 -19.51
CA PRO A 161 1.80 -1.18 -19.70
C PRO A 161 0.95 -0.23 -18.85
N CYS A 162 1.56 0.87 -18.43
CA CYS A 162 0.88 1.91 -17.66
C CYS A 162 -0.41 2.36 -18.34
N GLN A 163 -1.50 2.29 -17.62
CA GLN A 163 -2.83 2.69 -18.08
C GLN A 163 -3.19 4.05 -17.52
N ASP A 164 -4.06 4.79 -18.22
CA ASP A 164 -4.61 6.02 -17.67
C ASP A 164 -5.54 5.73 -16.47
N GLU A 165 -5.75 6.74 -15.66
CA GLU A 165 -6.52 6.61 -14.42
C GLU A 165 -7.99 6.22 -14.69
N ARG A 166 -8.58 6.73 -15.76
CA ARG A 166 -9.97 6.39 -16.14
C ARG A 166 -10.13 4.92 -16.46
N TYR A 167 -9.16 4.36 -17.17
CA TYR A 167 -9.15 2.91 -17.42
C TYR A 167 -9.04 2.12 -16.11
N LEU A 168 -8.18 2.52 -15.19
CA LEU A 168 -8.04 1.84 -13.89
C LEU A 168 -9.33 1.92 -13.06
N ILE A 169 -9.99 3.08 -13.05
CA ILE A 169 -11.29 3.26 -12.39
C ILE A 169 -12.35 2.34 -13.02
N SER A 170 -12.41 2.24 -14.36
CA SER A 170 -13.37 1.34 -15.02
C SER A 170 -13.14 -0.12 -14.63
N MET A 171 -11.89 -0.56 -14.57
CA MET A 171 -11.53 -1.92 -14.14
C MET A 171 -11.95 -2.24 -12.69
N VAL A 172 -11.79 -1.27 -11.79
CA VAL A 172 -12.27 -1.42 -10.39
C VAL A 172 -13.79 -1.55 -10.36
N LYS A 173 -14.51 -0.68 -11.08
CA LYS A 173 -15.98 -0.72 -11.15
C LYS A 173 -16.51 -2.00 -11.78
N GLU A 174 -15.84 -2.51 -12.81
CA GLU A 174 -16.15 -3.79 -13.44
C GLU A 174 -15.97 -4.95 -12.45
N ALA A 175 -14.87 -4.98 -11.70
CA ALA A 175 -14.62 -5.99 -10.68
C ALA A 175 -15.67 -5.95 -9.57
N TYR A 176 -16.02 -4.76 -9.10
CA TYR A 176 -17.09 -4.55 -8.13
C TYR A 176 -18.43 -5.09 -8.65
N ASN A 177 -18.83 -4.67 -9.85
CA ASN A 177 -20.09 -5.08 -10.47
C ASN A 177 -20.13 -6.60 -10.73
N ALA A 178 -19.01 -7.19 -11.14
CA ALA A 178 -18.90 -8.64 -11.30
C ALA A 178 -19.10 -9.38 -9.97
N ALA A 179 -18.50 -8.89 -8.87
CA ALA A 179 -18.69 -9.46 -7.55
C ALA A 179 -20.14 -9.36 -7.07
N VAL A 180 -20.79 -8.18 -7.27
CA VAL A 180 -22.21 -7.97 -6.95
C VAL A 180 -23.09 -8.98 -7.67
N LYS A 181 -22.92 -9.13 -8.98
CA LYS A 181 -23.70 -10.08 -9.80
C LYS A 181 -23.43 -11.53 -9.43
N MET A 182 -22.15 -11.92 -9.30
CA MET A 182 -21.76 -13.29 -8.96
C MET A 182 -22.31 -13.74 -7.59
N MET A 183 -22.50 -12.80 -6.68
CA MET A 183 -23.02 -13.07 -5.33
C MET A 183 -24.54 -12.83 -5.23
N ASN A 184 -25.23 -12.46 -6.31
CA ASN A 184 -26.66 -12.11 -6.35
C ASN A 184 -27.02 -10.97 -5.38
N LEU A 185 -26.21 -9.93 -5.37
CA LEU A 185 -26.36 -8.78 -4.45
C LEU A 185 -27.01 -7.55 -5.11
N GLU A 186 -27.50 -7.63 -6.36
CA GLU A 186 -28.09 -6.49 -7.09
C GLU A 186 -29.32 -5.88 -6.38
N GLY A 187 -30.01 -6.66 -5.56
CA GLY A 187 -31.10 -6.16 -4.70
C GLY A 187 -30.62 -5.45 -3.43
N VAL A 188 -29.33 -5.52 -3.13
CA VAL A 188 -28.70 -5.00 -1.89
C VAL A 188 -27.69 -3.93 -2.19
N LEU A 189 -26.87 -4.11 -3.21
CA LEU A 189 -25.79 -3.22 -3.63
C LEU A 189 -26.09 -2.61 -5.00
N LYS A 190 -25.89 -1.29 -5.09
CA LYS A 190 -26.06 -0.57 -6.35
C LYS A 190 -24.87 -0.84 -7.28
N LEU A 191 -25.13 -1.14 -8.54
CA LEU A 191 -24.08 -1.25 -9.56
C LEU A 191 -23.45 0.12 -9.83
N GLN A 192 -22.15 0.11 -10.09
CA GLN A 192 -21.38 1.31 -10.43
C GLN A 192 -21.51 1.61 -11.93
N GLU A 193 -21.69 2.86 -12.28
CA GLU A 193 -21.65 3.32 -13.67
C GLU A 193 -20.20 3.26 -14.18
N ILE A 194 -19.98 2.61 -15.33
CA ILE A 194 -18.66 2.38 -15.94
C ILE A 194 -18.32 3.52 -16.87
#